data_cd511db4b9340f2bec979fac9af4dd4b
#
_entry.id   cd511db4b9340f2bec979fac9af4dd4b
#
_cell.length_a   1.000
_cell.length_b   1.000
_cell.length_c   1.000
_cell.angle_alpha   90.00
_cell.angle_beta   90.00
_cell.angle_gamma   90.00
#
_symmetry.space_group_name_H-M   'P 1'
#
loop_
_entity.id
_entity.type
_entity.pdbx_description
1 polymer ?
#
loop_
_entity_poly.entity_id
_entity_poly.type
_entity_poly.pdbx_seq_one_letter_code
_entity_poly.pdbx_strand_id
1 'polypeptide(L)'
;MNDKKRLIIGISGATGAIYGVRMLEILAKFDDIETHLVMSKAGRMTIQVETPFSVKDVEALADVVHDINNVGASISSGSFRTEGMVIAPCSMKSMGAIAHSLGGDLLVRGADVVLKERKKLVLVVRETPLHLGHLEAMASLTRMGAVIFPPVPAFYHRPKTLDDIINQTVTRILDQFDIDVKLFHRWDDEGMSRHPDAAKTTTLAAVKERRAAKKQR
;
A
#
# COMPACT_ATOMS: atom_id res chain seq x y z
N MET A 1 13.42 -13.47 -25.00
CA MET A 1 12.62 -13.65 -23.76
C MET A 1 12.46 -12.28 -23.16
N ASN A 2 11.23 -11.77 -23.08
CA ASN A 2 11.00 -10.48 -22.42
C ASN A 2 11.23 -10.71 -20.92
N ASP A 3 12.24 -10.05 -20.34
CA ASP A 3 12.58 -10.23 -18.93
C ASP A 3 11.49 -9.54 -18.10
N LYS A 4 10.66 -10.33 -17.39
CA LYS A 4 9.55 -9.78 -16.60
C LYS A 4 10.08 -8.79 -15.56
N LYS A 5 9.36 -7.71 -15.34
CA LYS A 5 9.60 -6.77 -14.25
C LYS A 5 9.29 -7.46 -12.92
N ARG A 6 10.22 -7.50 -11.99
CA ARG A 6 9.99 -8.14 -10.69
C ARG A 6 9.64 -7.11 -9.64
N LEU A 7 8.55 -7.33 -8.92
CA LEU A 7 8.12 -6.47 -7.81
C LEU A 7 7.96 -7.30 -6.53
N ILE A 8 8.63 -6.85 -5.47
CA ILE A 8 8.55 -7.51 -4.16
C ILE A 8 7.39 -6.90 -3.37
N ILE A 9 6.48 -7.77 -2.89
CA ILE A 9 5.33 -7.39 -2.06
C ILE A 9 5.54 -7.96 -0.67
N GLY A 10 5.68 -7.09 0.31
CA GLY A 10 5.74 -7.42 1.73
C GLY A 10 4.40 -7.18 2.41
N ILE A 11 3.96 -8.11 3.28
CA ILE A 11 2.78 -7.91 4.14
C ILE A 11 3.23 -8.08 5.59
N SER A 12 3.17 -7.00 6.38
CA SER A 12 3.54 -7.04 7.79
C SER A 12 2.33 -6.89 8.72
N GLY A 13 2.54 -7.00 10.03
CA GLY A 13 1.45 -7.08 11.01
C GLY A 13 0.92 -5.70 11.43
N ALA A 14 0.31 -4.98 10.52
CA ALA A 14 -0.51 -3.81 10.81
C ALA A 14 -1.89 -4.02 10.19
N THR A 15 -2.92 -3.31 10.65
CA THR A 15 -4.24 -3.37 10.00
C THR A 15 -4.17 -2.80 8.59
N GLY A 16 -5.03 -3.29 7.69
CA GLY A 16 -5.04 -2.93 6.28
C GLY A 16 -4.32 -3.97 5.40
N ALA A 17 -4.29 -5.25 5.81
CA ALA A 17 -3.77 -6.36 4.99
C ALA A 17 -4.41 -6.38 3.59
N ILE A 18 -5.62 -5.87 3.45
CA ILE A 18 -6.35 -5.77 2.19
C ILE A 18 -5.59 -4.97 1.12
N TYR A 19 -4.74 -4.00 1.47
CA TYR A 19 -3.95 -3.24 0.50
C TYR A 19 -2.94 -4.12 -0.22
N GLY A 20 -2.23 -4.99 0.53
CA GLY A 20 -1.31 -5.97 -0.05
C GLY A 20 -2.03 -7.03 -0.87
N VAL A 21 -3.15 -7.54 -0.37
CA VAL A 21 -3.98 -8.53 -1.08
C VAL A 21 -4.51 -7.94 -2.38
N ARG A 22 -5.13 -6.75 -2.35
CA ARG A 22 -5.65 -6.07 -3.54
C ARG A 22 -4.55 -5.78 -4.56
N MET A 23 -3.36 -5.45 -4.11
CA MET A 23 -2.21 -5.25 -5.01
C MET A 23 -1.85 -6.52 -5.75
N LEU A 24 -1.81 -7.67 -5.07
CA LEU A 24 -1.57 -8.97 -5.71
C LEU A 24 -2.69 -9.34 -6.68
N GLU A 25 -3.98 -9.15 -6.31
CA GLU A 25 -5.13 -9.38 -7.22
C GLU A 25 -5.03 -8.56 -8.52
N ILE A 26 -4.55 -7.32 -8.42
CA ILE A 26 -4.37 -6.45 -9.58
C ILE A 26 -3.19 -6.93 -10.42
N LEU A 27 -2.04 -7.15 -9.79
CA LEU A 27 -0.80 -7.52 -10.47
C LEU A 27 -0.86 -8.91 -11.14
N ALA A 28 -1.65 -9.83 -10.60
CA ALA A 28 -1.90 -11.13 -11.23
C ALA A 28 -2.53 -11.06 -12.64
N LYS A 29 -2.98 -9.86 -13.08
CA LYS A 29 -3.53 -9.62 -14.42
C LYS A 29 -2.49 -9.10 -15.42
N PHE A 30 -1.24 -8.89 -14.98
CA PHE A 30 -0.16 -8.35 -15.80
C PHE A 30 0.86 -9.44 -16.14
N ASP A 31 0.93 -9.81 -17.41
CA ASP A 31 1.82 -10.89 -17.87
C ASP A 31 3.32 -10.51 -17.83
N ASP A 32 3.63 -9.21 -17.83
CA ASP A 32 4.98 -8.65 -17.83
C ASP A 32 5.52 -8.35 -16.42
N ILE A 33 4.74 -8.62 -15.36
CA ILE A 33 5.15 -8.44 -13.96
C ILE A 33 5.24 -9.82 -13.28
N GLU A 34 6.33 -10.04 -12.56
CA GLU A 34 6.54 -11.19 -11.67
C GLU A 34 6.52 -10.72 -10.22
N THR A 35 5.58 -11.22 -9.44
CA THR A 35 5.39 -10.81 -8.05
C THR A 35 6.10 -11.76 -7.09
N HIS A 36 6.87 -11.19 -6.14
CA HIS A 36 7.58 -11.91 -5.08
C HIS A 36 6.99 -11.55 -3.72
N LEU A 37 6.22 -12.47 -3.14
CA LEU A 37 5.52 -12.26 -1.87
C LEU A 37 6.37 -12.71 -0.68
N VAL A 38 6.48 -11.85 0.33
CA VAL A 38 7.01 -12.19 1.66
C VAL A 38 6.09 -11.67 2.75
N MET A 39 5.65 -12.55 3.66
CA MET A 39 4.71 -12.19 4.72
C MET A 39 5.30 -12.47 6.11
N SER A 40 5.22 -11.49 7.01
CA SER A 40 5.56 -11.73 8.41
C SER A 40 4.51 -12.64 9.08
N LYS A 41 4.89 -13.29 10.20
CA LYS A 41 3.94 -14.09 10.99
C LYS A 41 2.70 -13.27 11.41
N ALA A 42 2.90 -12.03 11.83
CA ALA A 42 1.81 -11.14 12.19
C ALA A 42 0.97 -10.73 10.97
N GLY A 43 1.58 -10.51 9.79
CA GLY A 43 0.87 -10.23 8.54
C GLY A 43 -0.07 -11.37 8.13
N ARG A 44 0.39 -12.61 8.25
CA ARG A 44 -0.46 -13.80 8.01
C ARG A 44 -1.68 -13.84 8.94
N MET A 45 -1.48 -13.50 10.22
CA MET A 45 -2.58 -13.42 11.19
C MET A 45 -3.56 -12.29 10.85
N THR A 46 -3.06 -11.12 10.45
CA THR A 46 -3.89 -9.97 10.07
C THR A 46 -4.75 -10.27 8.85
N ILE A 47 -4.23 -10.97 7.84
CA ILE A 47 -5.02 -11.45 6.68
C ILE A 47 -6.24 -12.26 7.14
N GLN A 48 -6.03 -13.23 8.03
CA GLN A 48 -7.10 -14.12 8.51
C GLN A 48 -8.16 -13.39 9.34
N VAL A 49 -7.78 -12.32 10.04
CA VAL A 49 -8.70 -11.55 10.92
C VAL A 49 -9.47 -10.49 10.13
N GLU A 50 -8.84 -9.84 9.17
CA GLU A 50 -9.38 -8.63 8.52
C GLU A 50 -10.00 -8.89 7.14
N THR A 51 -9.69 -10.03 6.52
CA THR A 51 -10.10 -10.30 5.14
C THR A 51 -10.85 -11.64 5.04
N PRO A 52 -11.65 -11.86 3.99
CA PRO A 52 -12.28 -13.16 3.74
C PRO A 52 -11.30 -14.21 3.18
N PHE A 53 -10.04 -13.84 2.93
CA PHE A 53 -9.03 -14.72 2.31
C PHE A 53 -8.30 -15.57 3.35
N SER A 54 -8.08 -16.84 3.02
CA SER A 54 -7.07 -17.63 3.72
C SER A 54 -5.66 -17.17 3.30
N VAL A 55 -4.66 -17.48 4.12
CA VAL A 55 -3.25 -17.22 3.77
C VAL A 55 -2.86 -17.89 2.45
N LYS A 56 -3.38 -19.11 2.21
CA LYS A 56 -3.13 -19.87 0.96
C LYS A 56 -3.74 -19.19 -0.27
N ASP A 57 -4.92 -18.57 -0.13
CA ASP A 57 -5.54 -17.83 -1.22
C ASP A 57 -4.66 -16.64 -1.62
N VAL A 58 -4.10 -15.93 -0.63
CA VAL A 58 -3.20 -14.81 -0.88
C VAL A 58 -1.86 -15.27 -1.48
N GLU A 59 -1.31 -16.38 -1.00
CA GLU A 59 -0.11 -17.00 -1.58
C GLU A 59 -0.31 -17.40 -3.05
N ALA A 60 -1.50 -17.90 -3.40
CA ALA A 60 -1.83 -18.28 -4.77
C ALA A 60 -1.96 -17.10 -5.76
N LEU A 61 -2.07 -15.87 -5.27
CA LEU A 61 -2.08 -14.66 -6.10
C LEU A 61 -0.68 -14.23 -6.55
N ALA A 62 0.37 -14.72 -5.89
CA ALA A 62 1.75 -14.34 -6.19
C ALA A 62 2.45 -15.36 -7.08
N ASP A 63 3.35 -14.91 -7.96
CA ASP A 63 4.14 -15.81 -8.80
C ASP A 63 5.19 -16.59 -7.97
N VAL A 64 5.80 -15.93 -6.98
CA VAL A 64 6.79 -16.53 -6.09
C VAL A 64 6.49 -16.17 -4.64
N VAL A 65 6.45 -17.17 -3.76
CA VAL A 65 6.26 -16.97 -2.32
C VAL A 65 7.54 -17.33 -1.58
N HIS A 66 8.00 -16.42 -0.72
CA HIS A 66 9.20 -16.60 0.09
C HIS A 66 8.87 -16.88 1.55
N ASP A 67 9.57 -17.86 2.15
CA ASP A 67 9.53 -18.05 3.59
C ASP A 67 10.24 -16.88 4.29
N ILE A 68 9.56 -16.27 5.26
CA ILE A 68 10.05 -15.15 6.06
C ILE A 68 11.39 -15.43 6.76
N ASN A 69 11.67 -16.69 7.09
CA ASN A 69 12.87 -17.12 7.78
C ASN A 69 14.02 -17.44 6.82
N ASN A 70 13.76 -17.54 5.52
CA ASN A 70 14.78 -17.87 4.53
C ASN A 70 15.57 -16.62 4.11
N VAL A 71 16.49 -16.17 4.93
CA VAL A 71 17.37 -15.02 4.63
C VAL A 71 18.35 -15.30 3.48
N GLY A 72 18.42 -16.52 2.97
CA GLY A 72 19.16 -16.89 1.76
C GLY A 72 18.37 -16.83 0.46
N ALA A 73 17.08 -16.41 0.50
CA ALA A 73 16.25 -16.30 -0.68
C ALA A 73 16.78 -15.23 -1.67
N SER A 74 16.37 -15.33 -2.94
CA SER A 74 16.82 -14.43 -4.02
C SER A 74 16.68 -12.94 -3.68
N ILE A 75 15.57 -12.55 -3.07
CA ILE A 75 15.28 -11.14 -2.69
C ILE A 75 16.20 -10.60 -1.58
N SER A 76 17.02 -11.45 -0.94
CA SER A 76 18.04 -11.03 0.04
C SER A 76 19.36 -10.60 -0.59
N SER A 77 19.51 -10.77 -1.90
CA SER A 77 20.73 -10.47 -2.65
C SER A 77 20.60 -9.22 -3.52
N GLY A 78 21.60 -8.33 -3.49
CA GLY A 78 21.65 -7.17 -4.37
C GLY A 78 21.80 -7.48 -5.85
N SER A 79 22.25 -8.71 -6.21
CA SER A 79 22.32 -9.16 -7.61
C SER A 79 20.96 -9.56 -8.19
N PHE A 80 19.93 -9.74 -7.34
CA PHE A 80 18.58 -10.00 -7.79
C PHE A 80 17.96 -8.73 -8.38
N ARG A 81 17.68 -8.77 -9.68
CA ARG A 81 17.09 -7.61 -10.39
C ARG A 81 15.62 -7.48 -10.05
N THR A 82 15.22 -6.32 -9.48
CA THR A 82 13.84 -5.97 -9.16
C THR A 82 13.59 -4.49 -9.43
N GLU A 83 12.35 -4.11 -9.71
CA GLU A 83 11.91 -2.71 -9.76
C GLU A 83 11.90 -2.08 -8.36
N GLY A 84 11.75 -2.89 -7.33
CA GLY A 84 11.74 -2.45 -5.95
C GLY A 84 10.83 -3.29 -5.05
N MET A 85 10.40 -2.70 -3.94
CA MET A 85 9.58 -3.37 -2.94
C MET A 85 8.49 -2.46 -2.41
N VAL A 86 7.30 -3.02 -2.22
CA VAL A 86 6.22 -2.40 -1.43
C VAL A 86 6.00 -3.22 -0.17
N ILE A 87 5.87 -2.58 0.97
CA ILE A 87 5.40 -3.22 2.21
C ILE A 87 4.02 -2.64 2.54
N ALA A 88 2.96 -3.43 2.31
CA ALA A 88 1.57 -3.02 2.46
C ALA A 88 0.73 -4.08 3.21
N PRO A 89 0.34 -3.82 4.46
CA PRO A 89 0.71 -2.68 5.28
C PRO A 89 2.13 -2.81 5.86
N CYS A 90 2.72 -1.67 6.24
CA CYS A 90 3.98 -1.63 6.97
C CYS A 90 3.73 -1.30 8.45
N SER A 91 4.04 -2.25 9.33
CA SER A 91 3.94 -2.06 10.79
C SER A 91 5.10 -1.22 11.33
N MET A 92 4.88 -0.57 12.48
CA MET A 92 5.93 0.18 13.17
C MET A 92 7.14 -0.68 13.53
N LYS A 93 6.93 -1.96 13.88
CA LYS A 93 8.03 -2.91 14.10
C LYS A 93 8.90 -3.07 12.85
N SER A 94 8.29 -3.32 11.69
CA SER A 94 9.02 -3.48 10.43
C SER A 94 9.69 -2.18 10.02
N MET A 95 8.98 -1.05 10.10
CA MET A 95 9.51 0.27 9.79
C MET A 95 10.72 0.62 10.65
N GLY A 96 10.61 0.43 11.96
CA GLY A 96 11.71 0.69 12.90
C GLY A 96 12.93 -0.21 12.64
N ALA A 97 12.70 -1.50 12.35
CA ALA A 97 13.78 -2.41 11.99
C ALA A 97 14.51 -1.98 10.71
N ILE A 98 13.78 -1.55 9.68
CA ILE A 98 14.36 -1.06 8.42
C ILE A 98 15.12 0.24 8.67
N ALA A 99 14.57 1.18 9.45
CA ALA A 99 15.20 2.47 9.76
C ALA A 99 16.56 2.33 10.46
N HIS A 100 16.73 1.25 11.21
CA HIS A 100 17.95 0.96 11.95
C HIS A 100 18.78 -0.17 11.34
N SER A 101 18.46 -0.63 10.13
CA SER A 101 19.15 -1.74 9.44
C SER A 101 19.25 -3.01 10.30
N LEU A 102 18.22 -3.30 11.10
CA LEU A 102 18.16 -4.47 11.97
C LEU A 102 17.68 -5.69 11.16
N GLY A 103 18.60 -6.41 10.55
CA GLY A 103 18.32 -7.65 9.84
C GLY A 103 17.80 -8.72 10.80
N GLY A 104 16.49 -9.02 10.76
CA GLY A 104 15.88 -10.04 11.62
C GLY A 104 15.12 -11.11 10.84
N ASP A 105 14.57 -10.74 9.70
CA ASP A 105 13.82 -11.61 8.83
C ASP A 105 13.98 -11.20 7.36
N LEU A 106 13.48 -12.02 6.45
CA LEU A 106 13.60 -11.79 5.01
C LEU A 106 12.88 -10.52 4.54
N LEU A 107 11.79 -10.11 5.20
CA LEU A 107 11.05 -8.88 4.84
C LEU A 107 11.91 -7.65 5.08
N VAL A 108 12.51 -7.55 6.27
CA VAL A 108 13.41 -6.44 6.63
C VAL A 108 14.69 -6.50 5.78
N ARG A 109 15.25 -7.71 5.57
CA ARG A 109 16.44 -7.87 4.73
C ARG A 109 16.18 -7.47 3.28
N GLY A 110 15.05 -7.86 2.68
CA GLY A 110 14.66 -7.45 1.33
C GLY A 110 14.57 -5.93 1.19
N ALA A 111 13.94 -5.26 2.16
CA ALA A 111 13.84 -3.80 2.19
C ALA A 111 15.23 -3.12 2.30
N ASP A 112 16.12 -3.64 3.15
CA ASP A 112 17.49 -3.14 3.29
C ASP A 112 18.27 -3.30 1.97
N VAL A 113 18.12 -4.44 1.28
CA VAL A 113 18.73 -4.67 -0.03
C VAL A 113 18.21 -3.68 -1.06
N VAL A 114 16.90 -3.48 -1.14
CA VAL A 114 16.27 -2.53 -2.07
C VAL A 114 16.80 -1.12 -1.85
N LEU A 115 16.93 -0.68 -0.60
CA LEU A 115 17.49 0.64 -0.26
C LEU A 115 18.96 0.77 -0.64
N LYS A 116 19.81 -0.21 -0.29
CA LYS A 116 21.25 -0.13 -0.60
C LYS A 116 21.53 -0.16 -2.10
N GLU A 117 20.70 -0.85 -2.88
CA GLU A 117 20.78 -0.89 -4.35
C GLU A 117 20.11 0.32 -5.02
N ARG A 118 19.66 1.32 -4.23
CA ARG A 118 18.98 2.53 -4.73
C ARG A 118 17.75 2.23 -5.56
N LYS A 119 17.05 1.14 -5.26
CA LYS A 119 15.76 0.79 -5.83
C LYS A 119 14.62 1.38 -4.99
N LYS A 120 13.45 1.46 -5.56
CA LYS A 120 12.28 2.08 -4.92
C LYS A 120 11.75 1.18 -3.80
N LEU A 121 11.68 1.72 -2.59
CA LEU A 121 11.02 1.09 -1.43
C LEU A 121 9.82 1.95 -1.03
N VAL A 122 8.62 1.38 -1.11
CA VAL A 122 7.38 2.05 -0.68
C VAL A 122 6.89 1.39 0.59
N LEU A 123 6.73 2.17 1.65
CA LEU A 123 6.26 1.72 2.95
C LEU A 123 4.86 2.27 3.20
N VAL A 124 3.84 1.41 3.08
CA VAL A 124 2.45 1.75 3.38
C VAL A 124 2.24 1.71 4.89
N VAL A 125 2.76 2.74 5.54
CA VAL A 125 2.83 2.83 6.99
C VAL A 125 1.45 3.03 7.57
N ARG A 126 1.04 2.13 8.50
CA ARG A 126 -0.26 2.28 9.18
C ARG A 126 -0.08 2.26 10.69
N GLU A 127 -0.25 3.43 11.29
CA GLU A 127 -0.26 3.68 12.72
C GLU A 127 -0.96 4.99 13.06
N THR A 128 -1.66 5.03 14.18
CA THR A 128 -2.29 6.25 14.72
C THR A 128 -2.63 6.07 16.20
N PRO A 129 -2.40 7.09 17.07
CA PRO A 129 -1.62 8.30 16.85
C PRO A 129 -0.12 8.01 16.71
N LEU A 130 0.62 8.98 16.18
CA LEU A 130 2.08 8.87 16.03
C LEU A 130 2.79 9.56 17.19
N HIS A 131 3.86 8.96 17.72
CA HIS A 131 4.79 9.60 18.63
C HIS A 131 6.10 9.99 17.93
N LEU A 132 6.96 10.75 18.60
CA LEU A 132 8.18 11.30 18.03
C LEU A 132 9.07 10.22 17.38
N GLY A 133 9.28 9.08 18.02
CA GLY A 133 10.11 8.00 17.46
C GLY A 133 9.58 7.44 16.14
N HIS A 134 8.24 7.38 15.94
CA HIS A 134 7.66 7.03 14.63
C HIS A 134 7.99 8.07 13.57
N LEU A 135 7.87 9.36 13.90
CA LEU A 135 8.14 10.45 12.98
C LEU A 135 9.63 10.52 12.60
N GLU A 136 10.52 10.33 13.56
CA GLU A 136 11.97 10.29 13.32
C GLU A 136 12.38 9.10 12.45
N ALA A 137 11.80 7.91 12.66
CA ALA A 137 12.04 6.75 11.82
C ALA A 137 11.55 6.99 10.38
N MET A 138 10.36 7.58 10.19
CA MET A 138 9.85 7.98 8.87
C MET A 138 10.77 9.00 8.20
N ALA A 139 11.23 10.02 8.92
CA ALA A 139 12.15 11.03 8.41
C ALA A 139 13.51 10.43 8.01
N SER A 140 14.02 9.50 8.81
CA SER A 140 15.26 8.78 8.53
C SER A 140 15.14 7.95 7.24
N LEU A 141 14.07 7.16 7.13
CA LEU A 141 13.80 6.35 5.93
C LEU A 141 13.60 7.19 4.67
N THR A 142 12.94 8.34 4.80
CA THR A 142 12.79 9.29 3.67
C THR A 142 14.14 9.81 3.21
N ARG A 143 15.05 10.16 4.12
CA ARG A 143 16.43 10.57 3.77
C ARG A 143 17.24 9.44 3.10
N MET A 144 16.96 8.18 3.44
CA MET A 144 17.56 7.01 2.79
C MET A 144 16.98 6.73 1.40
N GLY A 145 15.86 7.38 1.02
CA GLY A 145 15.21 7.24 -0.29
C GLY A 145 13.97 6.36 -0.30
N ALA A 146 13.46 5.92 0.87
CA ALA A 146 12.17 5.25 0.95
C ALA A 146 11.02 6.24 0.77
N VAL A 147 9.94 5.77 0.16
CA VAL A 147 8.67 6.50 0.07
C VAL A 147 7.80 6.10 1.26
N ILE A 148 7.54 7.04 2.16
CA ILE A 148 6.59 6.85 3.26
C ILE A 148 5.20 7.15 2.70
N PHE A 149 4.34 6.13 2.65
CA PHE A 149 3.03 6.18 2.02
C PHE A 149 1.94 5.75 3.01
N PRO A 150 1.49 6.63 3.94
CA PRO A 150 0.34 6.33 4.78
C PRO A 150 -0.91 6.18 3.90
N PRO A 151 -1.76 5.16 4.12
CA PRO A 151 -2.97 4.95 3.32
C PRO A 151 -4.08 5.91 3.74
N VAL A 152 -3.85 7.22 3.51
CA VAL A 152 -4.81 8.28 3.81
C VAL A 152 -5.86 8.34 2.72
N PRO A 153 -7.16 8.22 3.04
CA PRO A 153 -8.24 8.23 2.06
C PRO A 153 -8.29 9.55 1.28
N ALA A 154 -8.43 9.46 -0.04
CA ALA A 154 -8.74 10.61 -0.89
C ALA A 154 -10.25 10.61 -1.22
N PHE A 155 -10.87 11.79 -1.20
CA PHE A 155 -12.31 11.93 -1.42
C PHE A 155 -12.67 12.70 -2.70
N TYR A 156 -11.70 13.25 -3.42
CA TYR A 156 -11.93 14.03 -4.62
C TYR A 156 -12.58 13.21 -5.75
N HIS A 157 -12.33 11.88 -5.80
CA HIS A 157 -12.94 10.96 -6.78
C HIS A 157 -14.32 10.44 -6.33
N ARG A 158 -14.87 10.94 -5.19
CA ARG A 158 -16.18 10.61 -4.62
C ARG A 158 -16.42 9.10 -4.43
N PRO A 159 -15.60 8.43 -3.60
CA PRO A 159 -15.74 7.01 -3.35
C PRO A 159 -17.13 6.68 -2.79
N LYS A 160 -17.76 5.61 -3.28
CA LYS A 160 -19.07 5.12 -2.82
C LYS A 160 -18.93 3.90 -1.92
N THR A 161 -17.82 3.18 -2.04
CA THR A 161 -17.53 1.95 -1.33
C THR A 161 -16.14 2.01 -0.69
N LEU A 162 -15.87 1.10 0.25
CA LEU A 162 -14.51 0.90 0.78
C LEU A 162 -13.54 0.43 -0.31
N ASP A 163 -14.04 -0.38 -1.26
CA ASP A 163 -13.24 -0.84 -2.39
C ASP A 163 -12.75 0.32 -3.27
N ASP A 164 -13.53 1.36 -3.43
CA ASP A 164 -13.10 2.56 -4.19
C ASP A 164 -11.90 3.23 -3.51
N ILE A 165 -11.92 3.31 -2.16
CA ILE A 165 -10.81 3.87 -1.37
C ILE A 165 -9.57 2.97 -1.46
N ILE A 166 -9.76 1.65 -1.33
CA ILE A 166 -8.68 0.67 -1.43
C ILE A 166 -8.05 0.72 -2.82
N ASN A 167 -8.85 0.68 -3.87
CA ASN A 167 -8.42 0.70 -5.26
C ASN A 167 -7.66 1.99 -5.59
N GLN A 168 -8.14 3.15 -5.14
CA GLN A 168 -7.45 4.43 -5.31
C GLN A 168 -6.07 4.40 -4.63
N THR A 169 -6.01 3.97 -3.37
CA THR A 169 -4.75 3.88 -2.61
C THR A 169 -3.76 2.94 -3.29
N VAL A 170 -4.20 1.72 -3.67
CA VAL A 170 -3.34 0.73 -4.34
C VAL A 170 -2.84 1.25 -5.68
N THR A 171 -3.71 1.88 -6.48
CA THR A 171 -3.28 2.48 -7.75
C THR A 171 -2.20 3.53 -7.53
N ARG A 172 -2.36 4.41 -6.53
CA ARG A 172 -1.35 5.44 -6.21
C ARG A 172 -0.03 4.84 -5.73
N ILE A 173 -0.06 3.67 -5.07
CA ILE A 173 1.14 2.93 -4.72
C ILE A 173 1.81 2.37 -5.98
N LEU A 174 1.04 1.77 -6.89
CA LEU A 174 1.55 1.20 -8.14
C LEU A 174 2.08 2.27 -9.10
N ASP A 175 1.52 3.48 -9.07
CA ASP A 175 2.07 4.65 -9.79
C ASP A 175 3.54 4.94 -9.42
N GLN A 176 3.95 4.61 -8.19
CA GLN A 176 5.35 4.77 -7.79
C GLN A 176 6.30 3.88 -8.61
N PHE A 177 5.79 2.84 -9.26
CA PHE A 177 6.53 1.89 -10.10
C PHE A 177 6.20 2.03 -11.59
N ASP A 178 5.53 3.12 -11.98
CA ASP A 178 5.09 3.37 -13.35
C ASP A 178 4.16 2.26 -13.90
N ILE A 179 3.35 1.64 -12.99
CA ILE A 179 2.34 0.64 -13.33
C ILE A 179 0.97 1.32 -13.36
N ASP A 180 0.42 1.52 -14.56
CA ASP A 180 -0.86 2.18 -14.76
C ASP A 180 -2.02 1.17 -14.77
N VAL A 181 -2.83 1.17 -13.72
CA VAL A 181 -3.94 0.21 -13.52
C VAL A 181 -5.34 0.80 -13.77
N LYS A 182 -5.50 2.07 -13.97
CA LYS A 182 -6.75 2.80 -14.38
C LYS A 182 -8.01 2.42 -13.58
N LEU A 183 -7.90 2.24 -12.26
CA LEU A 183 -9.02 1.80 -11.42
C LEU A 183 -9.86 2.94 -10.84
N PHE A 184 -9.45 4.19 -11.02
CA PHE A 184 -10.21 5.37 -10.59
C PHE A 184 -9.97 6.54 -11.54
N HIS A 185 -10.87 7.54 -11.48
CA HIS A 185 -10.69 8.79 -12.24
C HIS A 185 -9.59 9.63 -11.61
N ARG A 186 -8.55 9.94 -12.39
CA ARG A 186 -7.43 10.77 -11.96
C ARG A 186 -7.84 12.25 -11.95
N TRP A 187 -7.19 13.02 -11.12
CA TRP A 187 -7.25 14.48 -11.22
C TRP A 187 -6.53 14.89 -12.50
N ASP A 188 -7.27 15.49 -13.42
CA ASP A 188 -6.75 15.99 -14.70
C ASP A 188 -6.91 17.51 -14.82
N ASP A 189 -6.47 18.08 -15.95
CA ASP A 189 -6.53 19.51 -16.22
C ASP A 189 -7.96 20.06 -16.31
N GLU A 190 -8.96 19.18 -16.50
CA GLU A 190 -10.37 19.55 -16.52
C GLU A 190 -10.95 19.72 -15.10
N GLY A 191 -10.22 19.25 -14.10
CA GLY A 191 -10.56 19.38 -12.69
C GLY A 191 -11.87 18.69 -12.31
N MET A 192 -12.36 18.96 -11.10
CA MET A 192 -13.62 18.37 -10.58
C MET A 192 -14.90 18.97 -11.18
N SER A 193 -14.81 19.94 -12.07
CA SER A 193 -15.96 20.69 -12.57
C SER A 193 -16.93 19.87 -13.45
N ARG A 194 -16.50 18.71 -13.94
CA ARG A 194 -17.27 17.87 -14.86
C ARG A 194 -17.80 16.55 -14.30
N HIS A 195 -17.79 16.36 -12.98
CA HIS A 195 -18.44 15.16 -12.45
C HIS A 195 -19.96 15.30 -12.61
N PRO A 196 -20.65 14.40 -13.36
CA PRO A 196 -22.09 14.52 -13.65
C PRO A 196 -22.99 14.57 -12.41
N ASP A 197 -22.51 14.11 -11.26
CA ASP A 197 -23.23 14.13 -9.98
C ASP A 197 -22.93 15.38 -9.12
N ALA A 198 -22.18 16.36 -9.61
CA ALA A 198 -21.88 17.58 -8.87
C ALA A 198 -23.14 18.39 -8.49
N ALA A 199 -24.24 18.18 -9.20
CA ALA A 199 -25.51 18.89 -9.01
C ALA A 199 -26.43 18.32 -7.92
N LYS A 200 -26.13 17.15 -7.33
CA LYS A 200 -27.01 16.48 -6.35
C LYS A 200 -26.54 16.54 -4.90
N THR A 201 -25.69 17.45 -4.54
CA THR A 201 -25.34 17.66 -3.14
C THR A 201 -26.53 18.28 -2.42
N THR A 202 -27.04 17.62 -1.39
CA THR A 202 -28.02 18.19 -0.44
C THR A 202 -27.43 19.48 0.10
N THR A 203 -27.85 20.58 -0.47
CA THR A 203 -27.20 21.86 -0.32
C THR A 203 -27.25 22.34 1.12
N LEU A 204 -26.23 23.05 1.56
CA LEU A 204 -26.25 23.88 2.79
C LEU A 204 -27.56 24.66 2.96
N ALA A 205 -28.27 24.95 1.88
CA ALA A 205 -29.59 25.55 1.85
C ALA A 205 -30.64 24.69 2.57
N ALA A 206 -30.72 23.38 2.28
CA ALA A 206 -31.68 22.48 2.94
C ALA A 206 -31.39 22.30 4.45
N VAL A 207 -30.11 22.38 4.86
CA VAL A 207 -29.75 22.36 6.27
C VAL A 207 -30.10 23.68 6.95
N LYS A 208 -29.95 24.81 6.27
CA LYS A 208 -30.35 26.13 6.77
C LYS A 208 -31.87 26.26 6.92
N GLU A 209 -32.63 25.75 5.96
CA GLU A 209 -34.13 25.72 6.04
C GLU A 209 -34.61 24.82 7.18
N ARG A 210 -34.03 23.64 7.38
CA ARG A 210 -34.36 22.78 8.53
C ARG A 210 -34.02 23.44 9.88
N ARG A 211 -32.92 24.19 9.98
CA ARG A 211 -32.55 24.94 11.18
C ARG A 211 -33.46 26.15 11.42
N ALA A 212 -33.90 26.84 10.37
CA ALA A 212 -34.86 27.94 10.47
C ALA A 212 -36.24 27.46 10.95
N ALA A 213 -36.74 26.35 10.38
CA ALA A 213 -38.03 25.75 10.78
C ALA A 213 -38.00 25.23 12.24
N LYS A 214 -36.84 24.82 12.76
CA LYS A 214 -36.69 24.35 14.14
C LYS A 214 -36.65 25.49 15.18
N LYS A 215 -36.36 26.74 14.77
CA LYS A 215 -36.35 27.93 15.62
C LYS A 215 -37.72 28.61 15.72
N GLN A 216 -38.70 28.22 14.90
CA GLN A 216 -40.07 28.77 14.89
C GLN A 216 -41.08 27.90 15.61
N ARG A 217 -40.64 26.79 16.26
CA ARG A 217 -41.44 25.94 17.16
C ARG A 217 -40.90 26.07 18.59
#